data_70131353a515467c9118b55bb762c268
#
_entry.id   70131353a515467c9118b55bb762c268
#
_cell.length_a   1.000
_cell.length_b   1.000
_cell.length_c   1.000
_cell.angle_alpha   90.00
_cell.angle_beta   90.00
_cell.angle_gamma   90.00
#
_symmetry.space_group_name_H-M   'P 1'
#
loop_
_entity.id
_entity.type
_entity.pdbx_description
1 polymer ?
#
loop_
_entity_poly.entity_id
_entity_poly.type
_entity_poly.pdbx_seq_one_letter_code
_entity_poly.pdbx_strand_id
1 'polypeptide(L)'
;INNRNNFNFKNILIGFCWLALIYFSHLVIFLFTVIAMGLYTLSHWKKLNGDFWKEIKFLSVFSLPWILFSGLFVWLSGANGYRGEVSYLPFTDLLQQIIESRIFIVYNYDDENGLTLIYSFFILLALIWTFIERKKIKFQLFPILLMVVSLLMIFILPDSLASGGILSIRIIQLFFICLIFWLASVESSK
;
A
#
# COMPACT_ATOMS: atom_id res chain seq x y z
N ILE A 1 -15.88 -20.31 5.78
CA ILE A 1 -14.92 -20.20 4.63
C ILE A 1 -15.42 -21.01 3.40
N ASN A 2 -16.63 -21.56 3.44
CA ASN A 2 -17.11 -22.50 2.40
C ASN A 2 -17.98 -21.86 1.29
N ASN A 3 -18.03 -20.53 1.17
CA ASN A 3 -18.92 -19.85 0.20
C ASN A 3 -18.16 -19.10 -0.93
N ARG A 4 -16.88 -19.47 -1.19
CA ARG A 4 -16.05 -18.82 -2.23
C ARG A 4 -16.42 -19.17 -3.67
N ASN A 5 -17.28 -20.18 -3.92
CA ASN A 5 -17.51 -20.69 -5.27
C ASN A 5 -18.67 -20.01 -6.04
N ASN A 6 -19.33 -19.05 -5.45
CA ASN A 6 -20.40 -18.35 -6.15
C ASN A 6 -19.90 -16.98 -6.61
N PHE A 7 -19.57 -16.87 -7.91
CA PHE A 7 -19.60 -15.62 -8.66
C PHE A 7 -21.03 -15.05 -8.56
N ASN A 8 -21.39 -14.59 -7.36
CA ASN A 8 -22.68 -14.01 -7.14
C ASN A 8 -22.60 -12.53 -7.54
N PHE A 9 -23.48 -12.10 -8.42
CA PHE A 9 -23.61 -10.71 -8.85
C PHE A 9 -23.62 -9.73 -7.67
N LYS A 10 -24.23 -10.11 -6.56
CA LYS A 10 -24.23 -9.33 -5.32
C LYS A 10 -22.81 -9.07 -4.78
N ASN A 11 -21.93 -10.08 -4.78
CA ASN A 11 -20.56 -9.93 -4.27
C ASN A 11 -19.71 -9.06 -5.21
N ILE A 12 -19.93 -9.18 -6.53
CA ILE A 12 -19.29 -8.31 -7.53
C ILE A 12 -19.73 -6.87 -7.31
N LEU A 13 -21.03 -6.63 -7.16
CA LEU A 13 -21.59 -5.29 -6.95
C LEU A 13 -21.05 -4.65 -5.66
N ILE A 14 -21.02 -5.41 -4.55
CA ILE A 14 -20.46 -4.94 -3.29
C ILE A 14 -18.97 -4.57 -3.45
N GLY A 15 -18.16 -5.44 -4.06
CA GLY A 15 -16.75 -5.17 -4.32
C GLY A 15 -16.54 -3.94 -5.19
N PHE A 16 -17.35 -3.78 -6.23
CA PHE A 16 -17.33 -2.61 -7.11
C PHE A 16 -17.68 -1.32 -6.35
N CYS A 17 -18.71 -1.34 -5.50
CA CYS A 17 -19.07 -0.19 -4.67
C CYS A 17 -17.96 0.18 -3.67
N TRP A 18 -17.32 -0.81 -3.03
CA TRP A 18 -16.20 -0.54 -2.14
C TRP A 18 -15.01 0.08 -2.88
N LEU A 19 -14.64 -0.45 -4.05
CA LEU A 19 -13.58 0.14 -4.86
C LEU A 19 -13.94 1.54 -5.35
N ALA A 20 -15.22 1.79 -5.69
CA ALA A 20 -15.69 3.13 -6.03
C ALA A 20 -15.48 4.12 -4.87
N LEU A 21 -15.88 3.75 -3.66
CA LEU A 21 -15.70 4.59 -2.48
C LEU A 21 -14.22 4.90 -2.22
N ILE A 22 -13.34 3.89 -2.34
CA ILE A 22 -11.90 4.08 -2.18
C ILE A 22 -11.35 4.96 -3.30
N TYR A 23 -11.77 4.76 -4.55
CA TYR A 23 -11.35 5.55 -5.71
C TYR A 23 -11.69 7.04 -5.53
N PHE A 24 -12.95 7.34 -5.17
CA PHE A 24 -13.39 8.73 -4.95
C PHE A 24 -12.80 9.34 -3.69
N SER A 25 -12.42 8.54 -2.69
CA SER A 25 -11.74 9.07 -1.51
C SER A 25 -10.28 9.42 -1.81
N HIS A 26 -9.55 8.56 -2.50
CA HIS A 26 -8.13 8.79 -2.80
C HIS A 26 -7.56 7.83 -3.84
N LEU A 27 -7.16 8.37 -5.00
CA LEU A 27 -6.64 7.59 -6.13
C LEU A 27 -5.43 6.71 -5.75
N VAL A 28 -4.50 7.22 -4.94
CA VAL A 28 -3.30 6.46 -4.53
C VAL A 28 -3.66 5.27 -3.66
N ILE A 29 -4.57 5.47 -2.70
CA ILE A 29 -5.06 4.39 -1.82
C ILE A 29 -5.81 3.34 -2.65
N PHE A 30 -6.58 3.78 -3.66
CA PHE A 30 -7.23 2.87 -4.59
C PHE A 30 -6.21 2.00 -5.34
N LEU A 31 -5.20 2.61 -5.98
CA LEU A 31 -4.16 1.87 -6.71
C LEU A 31 -3.42 0.89 -5.79
N PHE A 32 -3.07 1.34 -4.59
CA PHE A 32 -2.44 0.48 -3.60
C PHE A 32 -3.34 -0.69 -3.19
N THR A 33 -4.65 -0.46 -3.01
CA THR A 33 -5.62 -1.51 -2.69
C THR A 33 -5.68 -2.56 -3.79
N VAL A 34 -5.71 -2.15 -5.06
CA VAL A 34 -5.71 -3.09 -6.20
C VAL A 34 -4.42 -3.91 -6.23
N ILE A 35 -3.27 -3.28 -6.02
CA ILE A 35 -1.98 -3.97 -5.91
C ILE A 35 -2.00 -4.96 -4.75
N ALA A 36 -2.48 -4.57 -3.57
CA ALA A 36 -2.57 -5.42 -2.39
C ALA A 36 -3.45 -6.66 -2.63
N MET A 37 -4.58 -6.49 -3.31
CA MET A 37 -5.46 -7.60 -3.68
C MET A 37 -4.76 -8.57 -4.66
N GLY A 38 -4.05 -8.05 -5.65
CA GLY A 38 -3.24 -8.85 -6.58
C GLY A 38 -2.14 -9.64 -5.85
N LEU A 39 -1.39 -8.99 -4.95
CA LEU A 39 -0.36 -9.63 -4.14
C LEU A 39 -0.93 -10.68 -3.19
N TYR A 40 -2.10 -10.43 -2.60
CA TYR A 40 -2.80 -11.43 -1.78
C TYR A 40 -3.12 -12.68 -2.60
N THR A 41 -3.71 -12.52 -3.77
CA THR A 41 -4.02 -13.65 -4.67
C THR A 41 -2.76 -14.39 -5.07
N LEU A 42 -1.69 -13.66 -5.43
CA LEU A 42 -0.40 -14.24 -5.80
C LEU A 42 0.25 -15.02 -4.64
N SER A 43 0.22 -14.48 -3.42
CA SER A 43 0.80 -15.15 -2.24
C SER A 43 0.07 -16.44 -1.86
N HIS A 44 -1.19 -16.58 -2.28
CA HIS A 44 -2.03 -17.75 -2.00
C HIS A 44 -2.24 -18.67 -3.20
N TRP A 45 -1.50 -18.47 -4.31
CA TRP A 45 -1.71 -19.20 -5.56
C TRP A 45 -1.67 -20.73 -5.41
N LYS A 46 -0.75 -21.25 -4.56
CA LYS A 46 -0.65 -22.70 -4.27
C LYS A 46 -1.85 -23.27 -3.51
N LYS A 47 -2.51 -22.44 -2.68
CA LYS A 47 -3.69 -22.82 -1.90
C LYS A 47 -4.98 -22.78 -2.73
N LEU A 48 -4.96 -22.10 -3.87
CA LEU A 48 -6.13 -21.91 -4.73
C LEU A 48 -6.39 -23.10 -5.66
N ASN A 49 -5.49 -24.10 -5.73
CA ASN A 49 -5.69 -25.40 -6.40
C ASN A 49 -6.43 -25.30 -7.76
N GLY A 50 -5.98 -24.43 -8.65
CA GLY A 50 -6.60 -24.23 -9.97
C GLY A 50 -7.64 -23.11 -10.04
N ASP A 51 -8.14 -22.59 -8.93
CA ASP A 51 -9.06 -21.44 -8.90
C ASP A 51 -8.32 -20.08 -9.01
N PHE A 52 -6.99 -20.09 -9.09
CA PHE A 52 -6.17 -18.90 -9.24
C PHE A 52 -6.64 -18.00 -10.39
N TRP A 53 -6.86 -18.55 -11.56
CA TRP A 53 -7.33 -17.80 -12.73
C TRP A 53 -8.75 -17.25 -12.55
N LYS A 54 -9.60 -17.93 -11.79
CA LYS A 54 -10.94 -17.42 -11.46
C LYS A 54 -10.82 -16.21 -10.54
N GLU A 55 -9.94 -16.24 -9.55
CA GLU A 55 -9.69 -15.10 -8.65
C GLU A 55 -9.10 -13.91 -9.42
N ILE A 56 -8.12 -14.12 -10.30
CA ILE A 56 -7.56 -13.07 -11.16
C ILE A 56 -8.64 -12.47 -12.06
N LYS A 57 -9.46 -13.32 -12.71
CA LYS A 57 -10.58 -12.85 -13.54
C LYS A 57 -11.59 -12.02 -12.73
N PHE A 58 -11.90 -12.49 -11.52
CA PHE A 58 -12.79 -11.76 -10.61
C PHE A 58 -12.21 -10.38 -10.25
N LEU A 59 -10.96 -10.31 -9.82
CA LEU A 59 -10.26 -9.06 -9.54
C LEU A 59 -10.28 -8.12 -10.75
N SER A 60 -9.99 -8.65 -11.94
CA SER A 60 -9.94 -7.86 -13.16
C SER A 60 -11.30 -7.26 -13.53
N VAL A 61 -12.39 -8.00 -13.37
CA VAL A 61 -13.74 -7.55 -13.74
C VAL A 61 -14.15 -6.29 -12.97
N PHE A 62 -13.86 -6.21 -11.68
CA PHE A 62 -14.29 -5.05 -10.91
C PHE A 62 -13.20 -3.99 -10.69
N SER A 63 -11.91 -4.30 -10.87
CA SER A 63 -10.84 -3.29 -10.76
C SER A 63 -10.53 -2.60 -12.10
N LEU A 64 -10.63 -3.30 -13.23
CA LEU A 64 -10.30 -2.77 -14.55
C LEU A 64 -11.02 -1.48 -14.92
N PRO A 65 -12.36 -1.35 -14.73
CA PRO A 65 -13.05 -0.09 -15.03
C PRO A 65 -12.44 1.10 -14.28
N TRP A 66 -12.14 0.93 -13.00
CA TRP A 66 -11.57 2.00 -12.17
C TRP A 66 -10.12 2.33 -12.54
N ILE A 67 -9.33 1.34 -12.95
CA ILE A 67 -7.98 1.56 -13.49
C ILE A 67 -8.06 2.37 -14.79
N LEU A 68 -9.00 2.04 -15.69
CA LEU A 68 -9.22 2.79 -16.91
C LEU A 68 -9.68 4.23 -16.62
N PHE A 69 -10.60 4.43 -15.68
CA PHE A 69 -10.99 5.77 -15.22
C PHE A 69 -9.82 6.55 -14.62
N SER A 70 -8.94 5.88 -13.86
CA SER A 70 -7.72 6.51 -13.32
C SER A 70 -6.80 6.99 -14.44
N GLY A 71 -6.57 6.14 -15.45
CA GLY A 71 -5.76 6.50 -16.62
C GLY A 71 -6.38 7.66 -17.41
N LEU A 72 -7.70 7.62 -17.62
CA LEU A 72 -8.44 8.69 -18.29
C LEU A 72 -8.37 10.01 -17.51
N PHE A 73 -8.53 9.95 -16.16
CA PHE A 73 -8.41 11.13 -15.30
C PHE A 73 -7.03 11.77 -15.41
N VAL A 74 -5.96 10.98 -15.30
CA VAL A 74 -4.58 11.48 -15.43
C VAL A 74 -4.34 12.07 -16.83
N TRP A 75 -4.84 11.42 -17.87
CA TRP A 75 -4.71 11.90 -19.25
C TRP A 75 -5.45 13.22 -19.47
N LEU A 76 -6.71 13.33 -19.05
CA LEU A 76 -7.52 14.55 -19.18
C LEU A 76 -6.94 15.71 -18.34
N SER A 77 -6.45 15.43 -17.14
CA SER A 77 -5.80 16.43 -16.31
C SER A 77 -4.54 17.00 -16.98
N GLY A 78 -3.78 16.13 -17.67
CA GLY A 78 -2.62 16.54 -18.46
C GLY A 78 -2.99 17.35 -19.72
N ALA A 79 -4.08 17.00 -20.41
CA ALA A 79 -4.53 17.63 -21.63
C ALA A 79 -5.11 19.06 -21.38
N ASN A 80 -5.71 19.29 -20.23
CA ASN A 80 -6.34 20.59 -19.87
C ASN A 80 -5.39 21.61 -19.26
N GLY A 81 -4.06 21.40 -19.37
CA GLY A 81 -3.07 22.36 -18.86
C GLY A 81 -2.91 22.38 -17.32
N TYR A 82 -3.65 21.57 -16.59
CA TYR A 82 -3.44 21.30 -15.16
C TYR A 82 -2.21 20.40 -14.92
N ARG A 83 -1.19 20.58 -15.75
CA ARG A 83 0.12 19.95 -15.51
C ARG A 83 0.80 20.68 -14.36
N GLY A 84 0.43 20.34 -13.13
CA GLY A 84 1.35 20.53 -12.04
C GLY A 84 2.67 19.87 -12.44
N GLU A 85 3.77 20.53 -12.20
CA GLU A 85 5.09 19.96 -12.48
C GLU A 85 5.21 18.60 -11.78
N VAL A 86 5.55 17.58 -12.54
CA VAL A 86 5.88 16.27 -11.97
C VAL A 86 7.23 16.46 -11.28
N SER A 87 7.24 16.45 -9.95
CA SER A 87 8.46 16.59 -9.18
C SER A 87 8.82 15.30 -8.47
N TYR A 88 10.11 15.01 -8.41
CA TYR A 88 10.67 13.90 -7.66
C TYR A 88 11.54 14.45 -6.55
N LEU A 89 11.38 13.90 -5.36
CA LEU A 89 12.32 14.20 -4.28
C LEU A 89 13.66 13.50 -4.52
N PRO A 90 14.79 14.13 -4.15
CA PRO A 90 16.08 13.47 -4.12
C PRO A 90 16.05 12.20 -3.26
N PHE A 91 16.81 11.20 -3.66
CA PHE A 91 16.89 9.93 -2.92
C PHE A 91 17.28 10.12 -1.44
N THR A 92 18.19 11.05 -1.17
CA THR A 92 18.61 11.42 0.18
C THR A 92 17.47 11.92 1.05
N ASP A 93 16.61 12.77 0.48
CA ASP A 93 15.48 13.37 1.18
C ASP A 93 14.39 12.33 1.48
N LEU A 94 14.16 11.39 0.54
CA LEU A 94 13.26 10.25 0.75
C LEU A 94 13.77 9.34 1.87
N LEU A 95 15.07 9.01 1.89
CA LEU A 95 15.66 8.22 2.97
C LEU A 95 15.56 8.95 4.30
N GLN A 96 15.85 10.24 4.33
CA GLN A 96 15.73 11.05 5.53
C GLN A 96 14.30 11.04 6.07
N GLN A 97 13.29 11.22 5.21
CA GLN A 97 11.87 11.17 5.62
C GLN A 97 11.48 9.81 6.21
N ILE A 98 12.03 8.70 5.67
CA ILE A 98 11.78 7.36 6.20
C ILE A 98 12.44 7.20 7.57
N ILE A 99 13.73 7.56 7.70
CA ILE A 99 14.50 7.39 8.95
C ILE A 99 13.92 8.27 10.06
N GLU A 100 13.60 9.51 9.75
CA GLU A 100 13.01 10.46 10.70
C GLU A 100 11.53 10.18 10.99
N SER A 101 10.92 9.20 10.31
CA SER A 101 9.50 8.88 10.45
C SER A 101 8.59 10.10 10.35
N ARG A 102 8.90 11.02 9.41
CA ARG A 102 8.19 12.30 9.21
C ARG A 102 6.69 12.18 8.98
N ILE A 103 6.21 10.98 8.71
CA ILE A 103 4.79 10.67 8.51
C ILE A 103 3.90 10.96 9.72
N PHE A 104 4.50 10.98 10.91
CA PHE A 104 3.79 11.26 12.15
C PHE A 104 3.76 12.73 12.51
N ILE A 105 4.43 13.58 11.69
CA ILE A 105 4.42 15.03 11.85
C ILE A 105 3.20 15.58 11.14
N VAL A 106 2.31 16.22 11.89
CA VAL A 106 1.04 16.74 11.36
C VAL A 106 1.08 18.26 11.15
N TYR A 107 1.71 19.00 12.06
CA TYR A 107 1.67 20.46 12.08
C TYR A 107 3.04 21.14 12.09
N ASN A 108 3.93 20.73 12.98
CA ASN A 108 5.20 21.39 13.17
C ASN A 108 6.32 20.37 13.42
N TYR A 109 7.32 20.39 12.54
CA TYR A 109 8.44 19.47 12.61
C TYR A 109 9.23 19.59 13.93
N ASP A 110 9.47 20.82 14.37
CA ASP A 110 10.30 21.09 15.55
C ASP A 110 9.63 20.63 16.86
N ASP A 111 8.30 20.78 16.93
CA ASP A 111 7.52 20.43 18.11
C ASP A 111 7.21 18.92 18.19
N GLU A 112 7.06 18.27 17.02
CA GLU A 112 6.60 16.87 16.93
C GLU A 112 7.74 15.87 16.77
N ASN A 113 8.97 16.33 16.52
CA ASN A 113 10.12 15.46 16.28
C ASN A 113 10.40 14.49 17.46
N GLY A 114 10.15 14.90 18.68
CA GLY A 114 10.28 14.05 19.87
C GLY A 114 9.36 12.82 19.82
N LEU A 115 8.13 12.97 19.34
CA LEU A 115 7.18 11.88 19.19
C LEU A 115 7.60 10.91 18.09
N THR A 116 8.08 11.42 16.97
CA THR A 116 8.53 10.58 15.84
C THR A 116 9.74 9.74 16.22
N LEU A 117 10.68 10.29 17.00
CA LEU A 117 11.83 9.55 17.54
C LEU A 117 11.40 8.40 18.45
N ILE A 118 10.40 8.63 19.31
CA ILE A 118 9.83 7.58 20.16
C ILE A 118 9.22 6.46 19.31
N TYR A 119 8.44 6.79 18.30
CA TYR A 119 7.86 5.79 17.37
C TYR A 119 8.95 5.01 16.64
N SER A 120 9.93 5.71 16.07
CA SER A 120 11.05 5.07 15.37
C SER A 120 11.82 4.12 16.28
N PHE A 121 12.01 4.49 17.53
CA PHE A 121 12.66 3.65 18.53
C PHE A 121 11.87 2.37 18.81
N PHE A 122 10.55 2.45 19.00
CA PHE A 122 9.71 1.27 19.20
C PHE A 122 9.66 0.36 17.97
N ILE A 123 9.60 0.93 16.76
CA ILE A 123 9.66 0.15 15.52
C ILE A 123 11.00 -0.57 15.42
N LEU A 124 12.11 0.12 15.72
CA LEU A 124 13.45 -0.45 15.72
C LEU A 124 13.56 -1.61 16.73
N LEU A 125 13.06 -1.43 17.95
CA LEU A 125 13.03 -2.47 18.96
C LEU A 125 12.22 -3.69 18.49
N ALA A 126 11.05 -3.48 17.87
CA ALA A 126 10.22 -4.57 17.34
C ALA A 126 10.92 -5.31 16.20
N LEU A 127 11.66 -4.60 15.34
CA LEU A 127 12.47 -5.21 14.29
C LEU A 127 13.62 -6.05 14.88
N ILE A 128 14.38 -5.48 15.82
CA ILE A 128 15.47 -6.19 16.51
C ILE A 128 14.95 -7.44 17.18
N TRP A 129 13.83 -7.34 17.92
CA TRP A 129 13.18 -8.49 18.55
C TRP A 129 12.80 -9.57 17.54
N THR A 130 12.20 -9.17 16.40
CA THR A 130 11.85 -10.08 15.32
C THR A 130 13.06 -10.80 14.75
N PHE A 131 14.21 -10.10 14.59
CA PHE A 131 15.45 -10.72 14.12
C PHE A 131 16.08 -11.67 15.13
N ILE A 132 16.02 -11.38 16.42
CA ILE A 132 16.52 -12.26 17.50
C ILE A 132 15.67 -13.55 17.53
N GLU A 133 14.37 -13.44 17.46
CA GLU A 133 13.41 -14.56 17.53
C GLU A 133 13.22 -15.29 16.20
N ARG A 134 13.93 -14.90 15.12
CA ARG A 134 13.71 -15.35 13.73
C ARG A 134 13.57 -16.88 13.53
N LYS A 135 14.23 -17.69 14.37
CA LYS A 135 14.17 -19.16 14.29
C LYS A 135 12.81 -19.72 14.74
N LYS A 136 12.05 -18.95 15.50
CA LYS A 136 10.73 -19.32 16.04
C LYS A 136 9.58 -18.68 15.28
N ILE A 137 9.89 -17.90 14.23
CA ILE A 137 8.93 -17.06 13.53
C ILE A 137 8.54 -17.70 12.20
N LYS A 138 7.23 -17.80 11.97
CA LYS A 138 6.69 -18.13 10.66
C LYS A 138 6.38 -16.84 9.90
N PHE A 139 7.17 -16.57 8.87
CA PHE A 139 6.96 -15.41 8.02
C PHE A 139 5.80 -15.66 7.05
N GLN A 140 4.85 -14.75 7.04
CA GLN A 140 3.79 -14.74 6.05
C GLN A 140 4.23 -13.95 4.82
N LEU A 141 4.12 -14.57 3.64
CA LEU A 141 4.60 -13.99 2.38
C LEU A 141 3.86 -12.70 2.00
N PHE A 142 2.55 -12.65 2.22
CA PHE A 142 1.72 -11.52 1.80
C PHE A 142 2.12 -10.18 2.46
N PRO A 143 2.25 -10.08 3.81
CA PRO A 143 2.70 -8.84 4.44
C PRO A 143 4.10 -8.40 4.00
N ILE A 144 5.01 -9.35 3.77
CA ILE A 144 6.36 -9.04 3.27
C ILE A 144 6.27 -8.42 1.87
N LEU A 145 5.48 -9.01 0.97
CA LEU A 145 5.30 -8.47 -0.38
C LEU A 145 4.70 -7.07 -0.34
N LEU A 146 3.70 -6.81 0.52
CA LEU A 146 3.13 -5.48 0.70
C LEU A 146 4.16 -4.47 1.16
N MET A 147 4.97 -4.82 2.16
CA MET A 147 6.03 -3.97 2.68
C MET A 147 7.07 -3.65 1.59
N VAL A 148 7.53 -4.65 0.84
CA VAL A 148 8.51 -4.46 -0.23
C VAL A 148 7.95 -3.59 -1.35
N VAL A 149 6.70 -3.84 -1.78
CA VAL A 149 6.08 -3.06 -2.84
C VAL A 149 5.84 -1.61 -2.41
N SER A 150 5.37 -1.37 -1.18
CA SER A 150 5.21 -0.01 -0.67
C SER A 150 6.55 0.73 -0.58
N LEU A 151 7.62 0.04 -0.19
CA LEU A 151 8.97 0.60 -0.18
C LEU A 151 9.45 0.97 -1.59
N LEU A 152 9.24 0.10 -2.58
CA LEU A 152 9.58 0.39 -3.97
C LEU A 152 8.79 1.58 -4.52
N MET A 153 7.51 1.69 -4.17
CA MET A 153 6.65 2.81 -4.60
C MET A 153 7.18 4.16 -4.13
N ILE A 154 7.82 4.25 -2.93
CA ILE A 154 8.42 5.48 -2.42
C ILE A 154 9.48 6.04 -3.41
N PHE A 155 10.27 5.17 -4.03
CA PHE A 155 11.36 5.58 -4.91
C PHE A 155 10.95 5.72 -6.38
N ILE A 156 9.83 5.11 -6.78
CA ILE A 156 9.38 5.10 -8.19
C ILE A 156 8.38 6.23 -8.46
N LEU A 157 7.51 6.53 -7.50
CA LEU A 157 6.45 7.50 -7.71
C LEU A 157 6.94 8.93 -7.47
N PRO A 158 6.43 9.90 -8.25
CA PRO A 158 6.76 11.31 -8.03
C PRO A 158 6.13 11.84 -6.74
N ASP A 159 6.73 12.87 -6.16
CA ASP A 159 6.17 13.56 -4.99
C ASP A 159 4.93 14.39 -5.34
N SER A 160 4.91 14.97 -6.53
CA SER A 160 3.74 15.69 -7.04
C SER A 160 3.27 15.13 -8.38
N LEU A 161 1.97 14.95 -8.50
CA LEU A 161 1.32 14.52 -9.74
C LEU A 161 -0.03 15.24 -9.89
N ALA A 162 -0.29 15.81 -11.06
CA ALA A 162 -1.59 16.42 -11.42
C ALA A 162 -2.09 17.44 -10.36
N SER A 163 -1.27 18.42 -10.00
CA SER A 163 -1.53 19.43 -8.96
C SER A 163 -1.70 18.91 -7.52
N GLY A 164 -1.55 17.60 -7.29
CA GLY A 164 -1.48 17.01 -5.95
C GLY A 164 -0.03 16.90 -5.48
N GLY A 165 0.33 17.56 -4.35
CA GLY A 165 1.63 17.40 -3.70
C GLY A 165 1.61 16.41 -2.56
N ILE A 166 2.79 16.14 -1.99
CA ILE A 166 2.98 15.33 -0.76
C ILE A 166 2.62 13.85 -0.98
N LEU A 167 2.82 13.35 -2.20
CA LEU A 167 2.52 11.96 -2.51
C LEU A 167 3.51 11.01 -1.80
N SER A 168 4.78 11.36 -1.74
CA SER A 168 5.84 10.60 -1.07
C SER A 168 5.51 10.34 0.40
N ILE A 169 5.06 11.36 1.15
CA ILE A 169 4.69 11.21 2.57
C ILE A 169 3.55 10.20 2.72
N ARG A 170 2.55 10.23 1.86
CA ARG A 170 1.42 9.28 1.91
C ARG A 170 1.85 7.84 1.62
N ILE A 171 2.80 7.65 0.71
CA ILE A 171 3.33 6.33 0.40
C ILE A 171 4.22 5.84 1.55
N ILE A 172 4.99 6.72 2.18
CA ILE A 172 5.75 6.39 3.39
C ILE A 172 4.78 5.97 4.51
N GLN A 173 3.63 6.64 4.69
CA GLN A 173 2.59 6.18 5.62
C GLN A 173 2.13 4.76 5.32
N LEU A 174 1.83 4.46 4.05
CA LEU A 174 1.45 3.10 3.64
C LEU A 174 2.55 2.08 3.94
N PHE A 175 3.81 2.42 3.70
CA PHE A 175 4.94 1.56 4.04
C PHE A 175 4.97 1.24 5.54
N PHE A 176 4.84 2.23 6.42
CA PHE A 176 4.83 1.99 7.87
C PHE A 176 3.62 1.19 8.33
N ILE A 177 2.44 1.41 7.74
CA ILE A 177 1.25 0.58 8.00
C ILE A 177 1.52 -0.87 7.59
N CYS A 178 2.14 -1.10 6.43
CA CYS A 178 2.50 -2.44 5.97
C CYS A 178 3.57 -3.08 6.87
N LEU A 179 4.54 -2.31 7.36
CA LEU A 179 5.56 -2.74 8.30
C LEU A 179 4.93 -3.19 9.63
N ILE A 180 4.03 -2.40 10.18
CA ILE A 180 3.29 -2.75 11.41
C ILE A 180 2.43 -4.00 11.17
N PHE A 181 1.75 -4.08 10.03
CA PHE A 181 0.96 -5.24 9.66
C PHE A 181 1.83 -6.50 9.54
N TRP A 182 3.01 -6.40 8.94
CA TRP A 182 3.97 -7.49 8.88
C TRP A 182 4.43 -7.90 10.29
N LEU A 183 4.83 -6.96 11.15
CA LEU A 183 5.22 -7.24 12.54
C LEU A 183 4.09 -7.93 13.31
N ALA A 184 2.85 -7.47 13.16
CA ALA A 184 1.68 -8.07 13.80
C ALA A 184 1.33 -9.46 13.27
N SER A 185 1.72 -9.78 12.03
CA SER A 185 1.48 -11.10 11.40
C SER A 185 2.51 -12.15 11.79
N VAL A 186 3.55 -11.76 12.52
CA VAL A 186 4.62 -12.65 12.99
C VAL A 186 4.07 -13.56 14.07
N GLU A 187 3.92 -14.84 13.75
CA GLU A 187 3.50 -15.86 14.72
C GLU A 187 4.72 -16.43 15.42
N SER A 188 4.80 -16.28 16.75
CA SER A 188 5.75 -17.01 17.56
C SER A 188 5.32 -18.48 17.62
N SER A 189 6.16 -19.40 17.12
CA SER A 189 5.93 -20.82 17.36
C SER A 189 6.16 -21.11 18.85
N LYS A 190 5.08 -21.31 19.59
CA LYS A 190 5.17 -21.86 20.95
C LYS A 190 5.72 -23.26 20.93
#